data_1617e1d0f3cd1c2291766358f58d75ec
#
_entry.id   1617e1d0f3cd1c2291766358f58d75ec
#
_cell.length_a   1.000
_cell.length_b   1.000
_cell.length_c   1.000
_cell.angle_alpha   90.00
_cell.angle_beta   90.00
_cell.angle_gamma   90.00
#
_symmetry.space_group_name_H-M   'P 1'
#
loop_
_entity.id
_entity.type
_entity.pdbx_description
1 polymer ?
#
loop_
_entity_poly.entity_id
_entity_poly.type
_entity_poly.pdbx_seq_one_letter_code
_entity_poly.pdbx_strand_id
1 'polypeptide(L)'
;RDLVRSRGLGDVYKRQILGKEDAMSYRAIPGVVYTNPEIAGVGETEESASAKGITYKVVKLPMAYSGRFVAENEGVNGVCKVLLDEQERIIGAHVLGNPASEIITLAGTAIELGLTAAAWKKVVFPHPTVGEIFREAL
;
A
#
# COMPACT_ATOMS: atom_id res chain seq x y z
N ARG A 1 -11.85 -9.17 -8.95
CA ARG A 1 -12.14 -9.85 -7.65
C ARG A 1 -11.76 -11.32 -7.68
N ASP A 2 -12.06 -12.04 -8.78
CA ASP A 2 -11.86 -13.49 -8.85
C ASP A 2 -10.39 -13.91 -9.02
N LEU A 3 -9.56 -13.09 -9.67
CA LEU A 3 -8.12 -13.38 -9.87
C LEU A 3 -7.32 -13.37 -8.54
N VAL A 4 -7.68 -12.52 -7.60
CA VAL A 4 -7.05 -12.47 -6.28
C VAL A 4 -7.45 -13.69 -5.46
N ARG A 5 -8.72 -14.10 -5.54
CA ARG A 5 -9.22 -15.34 -4.91
C ARG A 5 -8.56 -16.58 -5.50
N SER A 6 -8.34 -16.62 -6.81
CA SER A 6 -7.71 -17.79 -7.48
C SER A 6 -6.23 -17.94 -7.07
N ARG A 7 -5.48 -16.86 -6.89
CA ARG A 7 -4.12 -16.92 -6.36
C ARG A 7 -4.10 -17.44 -4.92
N GLY A 8 -4.99 -16.93 -4.05
CA GLY A 8 -5.11 -17.39 -2.68
C GLY A 8 -5.48 -18.87 -2.58
N LEU A 9 -6.45 -19.32 -3.37
CA LEU A 9 -6.85 -20.73 -3.43
C LEU A 9 -5.74 -21.62 -3.96
N GLY A 10 -5.01 -21.20 -4.99
CA GLY A 10 -3.88 -21.95 -5.53
C GLY A 10 -2.76 -22.18 -4.49
N ASP A 11 -2.47 -21.17 -3.68
CA ASP A 11 -1.46 -21.27 -2.63
C ASP A 11 -1.93 -22.15 -1.47
N VAL A 12 -3.21 -22.05 -1.08
CA VAL A 12 -3.84 -22.93 -0.09
C VAL A 12 -3.78 -24.39 -0.53
N TYR A 13 -4.17 -24.71 -1.78
CA TYR A 13 -4.10 -26.07 -2.30
C TYR A 13 -2.67 -26.62 -2.32
N LYS A 14 -1.71 -25.83 -2.77
CA LYS A 14 -0.30 -26.21 -2.77
C LYS A 14 0.20 -26.57 -1.37
N ARG A 15 -0.14 -25.76 -0.36
CA ARG A 15 0.27 -25.97 1.03
C ARG A 15 -0.42 -27.18 1.62
N GLN A 16 -1.72 -27.38 1.36
CA GLN A 16 -2.45 -28.59 1.78
C GLN A 16 -1.81 -29.87 1.22
N ILE A 17 -1.44 -29.88 -0.06
CA ILE A 17 -0.73 -31.02 -0.69
C ILE A 17 0.61 -31.27 -0.01
N LEU A 18 1.29 -30.24 0.45
CA LEU A 18 2.58 -30.33 1.16
C LEU A 18 2.44 -30.58 2.68
N GLY A 19 1.21 -30.76 3.18
CA GLY A 19 0.94 -31.00 4.61
C GLY A 19 1.29 -29.82 5.50
N LYS A 20 1.28 -28.57 4.96
CA LYS A 20 1.56 -27.33 5.69
C LYS A 20 0.25 -26.63 6.02
N GLU A 21 -0.01 -26.41 7.30
CA GLU A 21 -1.07 -25.50 7.73
C GLU A 21 -0.56 -24.06 7.61
N ASP A 22 -1.20 -23.29 6.74
CA ASP A 22 -0.93 -21.85 6.64
C ASP A 22 -2.16 -21.16 6.05
N ALA A 23 -2.65 -20.15 6.75
CA ALA A 23 -3.77 -19.33 6.31
C ALA A 23 -3.25 -18.08 5.61
N MET A 24 -3.77 -17.80 4.42
CA MET A 24 -3.47 -16.56 3.72
C MET A 24 -4.07 -15.37 4.46
N SER A 25 -3.28 -14.34 4.71
CA SER A 25 -3.78 -13.06 5.19
C SER A 25 -4.49 -12.29 4.07
N TYR A 26 -5.65 -11.71 4.41
CA TYR A 26 -6.42 -10.87 3.50
C TYR A 26 -6.34 -9.38 3.86
N ARG A 27 -5.51 -9.01 4.84
CA ARG A 27 -5.40 -7.61 5.32
C ARG A 27 -4.73 -6.68 4.32
N ALA A 28 -3.76 -7.18 3.59
CA ALA A 28 -2.88 -6.39 2.74
C ALA A 28 -2.88 -6.86 1.27
N ILE A 29 -4.07 -7.13 0.72
CA ILE A 29 -4.21 -7.48 -0.69
C ILE A 29 -4.28 -6.19 -1.51
N PRO A 30 -3.28 -5.90 -2.35
CA PRO A 30 -3.30 -4.71 -3.18
C PRO A 30 -4.26 -4.85 -4.35
N GLY A 31 -4.92 -3.75 -4.71
CA GLY A 31 -5.68 -3.58 -5.95
C GLY A 31 -4.99 -2.56 -6.83
N VAL A 32 -4.92 -2.83 -8.14
CA VAL A 32 -4.30 -1.94 -9.12
C VAL A 32 -5.20 -1.76 -10.32
N VAL A 33 -5.29 -0.51 -10.79
CA VAL A 33 -5.90 -0.15 -12.06
C VAL A 33 -4.79 0.43 -12.96
N TYR A 34 -4.52 -0.28 -14.05
CA TYR A 34 -3.42 0.04 -14.98
C TYR A 34 -3.82 1.11 -16.00
N THR A 35 -4.25 2.25 -15.49
CA THR A 35 -4.46 3.46 -16.28
C THR A 35 -3.15 4.23 -16.42
N ASN A 36 -3.15 5.36 -17.11
CA ASN A 36 -2.03 6.30 -17.13
C ASN A 36 -2.53 7.70 -16.72
N PRO A 37 -2.23 8.16 -15.50
CA PRO A 37 -1.44 7.50 -14.45
C PRO A 37 -2.14 6.29 -13.81
N GLU A 38 -1.35 5.38 -13.26
CA GLU A 38 -1.83 4.21 -12.50
C GLU A 38 -2.51 4.60 -11.20
N ILE A 39 -3.46 3.75 -10.75
CA ILE A 39 -4.08 3.85 -9.44
C ILE A 39 -3.84 2.54 -8.69
N ALA A 40 -3.31 2.62 -7.50
CA ALA A 40 -3.13 1.45 -6.64
C ALA A 40 -3.58 1.75 -5.20
N GLY A 41 -4.09 0.72 -4.53
CA GLY A 41 -4.48 0.83 -3.13
C GLY A 41 -4.35 -0.49 -2.40
N VAL A 42 -4.12 -0.42 -1.09
CA VAL A 42 -4.02 -1.58 -0.21
C VAL A 42 -4.53 -1.23 1.19
N GLY A 43 -5.15 -2.20 1.86
CA GLY A 43 -5.70 -2.02 3.21
C GLY A 43 -7.00 -1.22 3.22
N GLU A 44 -7.24 -0.49 4.30
CA GLU A 44 -8.49 0.26 4.52
C GLU A 44 -8.56 1.54 3.67
N THR A 45 -9.77 1.83 3.20
CA THR A 45 -10.14 3.15 2.71
C THR A 45 -10.76 3.96 3.85
N GLU A 46 -10.93 5.28 3.67
CA GLU A 46 -11.67 6.12 4.62
C GLU A 46 -13.09 5.59 4.83
N GLU A 47 -13.75 5.14 3.76
CA GLU A 47 -15.11 4.57 3.81
C GLU A 47 -15.14 3.24 4.57
N SER A 48 -14.21 2.31 4.27
CA SER A 48 -14.18 1.02 4.94
C SER A 48 -13.78 1.12 6.40
N ALA A 49 -12.85 1.99 6.75
CA ALA A 49 -12.47 2.26 8.14
C ALA A 49 -13.64 2.84 8.93
N SER A 50 -14.33 3.84 8.37
CA SER A 50 -15.53 4.43 8.97
C SER A 50 -16.65 3.40 9.17
N ALA A 51 -16.91 2.56 8.17
CA ALA A 51 -17.93 1.51 8.26
C ALA A 51 -17.62 0.45 9.31
N LYS A 52 -16.34 0.22 9.61
CA LYS A 52 -15.87 -0.69 10.66
C LYS A 52 -15.75 -0.03 12.04
N GLY A 53 -16.04 1.27 12.17
CA GLY A 53 -15.87 2.03 13.39
C GLY A 53 -14.40 2.22 13.81
N ILE A 54 -13.47 2.13 12.87
CA ILE A 54 -12.05 2.35 13.14
C ILE A 54 -11.79 3.85 13.17
N THR A 55 -11.22 4.33 14.27
CA THR A 55 -10.70 5.71 14.35
C THR A 55 -9.41 5.79 13.55
N TYR A 56 -9.30 6.75 12.67
CA TYR A 56 -8.14 6.89 11.79
C TYR A 56 -7.75 8.34 11.54
N LYS A 57 -6.49 8.52 11.19
CA LYS A 57 -5.91 9.76 10.68
C LYS A 57 -5.50 9.54 9.22
N VAL A 58 -5.76 10.53 8.39
CA VAL A 58 -5.36 10.52 6.98
C VAL A 58 -4.22 11.50 6.75
N VAL A 59 -3.17 11.02 6.10
CA VAL A 59 -2.10 11.86 5.57
C VAL A 59 -2.16 11.82 4.06
N LYS A 60 -2.24 12.98 3.43
CA LYS A 60 -2.22 13.15 1.96
C LYS A 60 -1.02 13.99 1.57
N LEU A 61 -0.28 13.50 0.59
CA LEU A 61 0.89 14.18 0.07
C LEU A 61 0.88 14.15 -1.47
N PRO A 62 1.13 15.27 -2.15
CA PRO A 62 1.34 15.26 -3.59
C PRO A 62 2.53 14.39 -3.97
N MET A 63 2.44 13.64 -5.06
CA MET A 63 3.56 12.84 -5.56
C MET A 63 4.77 13.70 -5.97
N ALA A 64 4.56 14.99 -6.19
CA ALA A 64 5.64 15.96 -6.43
C ALA A 64 6.68 16.08 -5.30
N TYR A 65 6.39 15.56 -4.11
CA TYR A 65 7.38 15.45 -3.04
C TYR A 65 8.42 14.35 -3.29
N SER A 66 8.19 13.46 -4.26
CA SER A 66 9.22 12.56 -4.77
C SER A 66 9.90 13.17 -5.99
N GLY A 67 11.17 13.56 -5.86
CA GLY A 67 11.94 14.11 -6.98
C GLY A 67 12.05 13.13 -8.16
N ARG A 68 12.12 11.81 -7.88
CA ARG A 68 12.13 10.79 -8.91
C ARG A 68 10.80 10.72 -9.67
N PHE A 69 9.67 10.87 -8.96
CA PHE A 69 8.36 10.93 -9.61
C PHE A 69 8.29 12.11 -10.59
N VAL A 70 8.73 13.28 -10.16
CA VAL A 70 8.72 14.50 -11.03
C VAL A 70 9.59 14.30 -12.26
N ALA A 71 10.76 13.71 -12.10
CA ALA A 71 11.70 13.47 -13.22
C ALA A 71 11.16 12.45 -14.25
N GLU A 72 10.39 11.46 -13.81
CA GLU A 72 9.89 10.40 -14.69
C GLU A 72 8.48 10.65 -15.23
N ASN A 73 7.73 11.56 -14.61
CA ASN A 73 6.31 11.84 -14.93
C ASN A 73 6.11 13.33 -15.17
N GLU A 74 6.79 13.90 -16.17
CA GLU A 74 6.73 15.32 -16.49
C GLU A 74 5.28 15.80 -16.72
N GLY A 75 4.89 16.85 -15.99
CA GLY A 75 3.55 17.45 -16.09
C GLY A 75 2.41 16.61 -15.50
N VAL A 76 2.69 15.46 -14.90
CA VAL A 76 1.66 14.60 -14.29
C VAL A 76 1.49 14.95 -12.81
N ASN A 77 0.24 15.15 -12.40
CA ASN A 77 -0.13 15.27 -11.00
C ASN A 77 -0.44 13.88 -10.41
N GLY A 78 -0.06 13.69 -9.16
CA GLY A 78 -0.35 12.47 -8.44
C GLY A 78 -0.52 12.73 -6.94
N VAL A 79 -1.03 11.74 -6.23
CA VAL A 79 -1.25 11.83 -4.78
C VAL A 79 -0.91 10.50 -4.11
N CYS A 80 -0.26 10.58 -2.96
CA CYS A 80 -0.13 9.49 -2.01
C CYS A 80 -1.01 9.78 -0.81
N LYS A 81 -1.79 8.80 -0.38
CA LYS A 81 -2.63 8.85 0.81
C LYS A 81 -2.30 7.67 1.71
N VAL A 82 -2.06 7.92 2.99
CA VAL A 82 -1.82 6.90 4.00
C VAL A 82 -2.82 7.07 5.13
N LEU A 83 -3.41 5.96 5.60
CA LEU A 83 -4.29 5.91 6.76
C LEU A 83 -3.55 5.27 7.92
N LEU A 84 -3.66 5.91 9.08
CA LEU A 84 -3.08 5.49 10.35
C LEU A 84 -4.20 5.25 11.37
N ASP A 85 -4.10 4.20 12.18
CA ASP A 85 -5.00 3.99 13.32
C ASP A 85 -4.57 4.82 14.55
N GLU A 86 -5.28 4.66 15.67
CA GLU A 86 -4.98 5.36 16.94
C GLU A 86 -3.61 5.00 17.52
N GLN A 87 -3.05 3.85 17.17
CA GLN A 87 -1.71 3.42 17.55
C GLN A 87 -0.65 3.81 16.51
N GLU A 88 -1.00 4.72 15.59
CA GLU A 88 -0.13 5.15 14.47
C GLU A 88 0.33 3.97 13.58
N ARG A 89 -0.40 2.85 13.52
CA ARG A 89 -0.12 1.74 12.60
C ARG A 89 -0.67 2.06 11.21
N ILE A 90 0.07 1.67 10.21
CA ILE A 90 -0.37 1.78 8.82
C ILE A 90 -1.53 0.80 8.61
N ILE A 91 -2.70 1.30 8.26
CA ILE A 91 -3.89 0.48 8.00
C ILE A 91 -4.38 0.56 6.55
N GLY A 92 -3.94 1.57 5.81
CA GLY A 92 -4.30 1.74 4.40
C GLY A 92 -3.35 2.67 3.67
N ALA A 93 -3.19 2.44 2.37
CA ALA A 93 -2.43 3.33 1.50
C ALA A 93 -3.00 3.32 0.08
N HIS A 94 -3.01 4.49 -0.56
CA HIS A 94 -3.55 4.68 -1.90
C HIS A 94 -2.67 5.65 -2.67
N VAL A 95 -2.35 5.29 -3.90
CA VAL A 95 -1.47 6.08 -4.78
C VAL A 95 -2.12 6.29 -6.13
N LEU A 96 -2.11 7.52 -6.60
CA LEU A 96 -2.37 7.90 -7.98
C LEU A 96 -1.06 8.45 -8.56
N GLY A 97 -0.50 7.78 -9.55
CA GLY A 97 0.77 8.18 -10.20
C GLY A 97 1.63 6.98 -10.53
N ASN A 98 2.47 7.09 -11.55
CA ASN A 98 3.37 6.00 -11.96
C ASN A 98 4.66 5.99 -11.08
N PRO A 99 5.15 4.82 -10.68
CA PRO A 99 4.63 3.47 -10.87
C PRO A 99 3.86 2.98 -9.62
N ALA A 100 2.59 3.35 -9.47
CA ALA A 100 1.79 2.98 -8.28
C ALA A 100 1.71 1.46 -8.09
N SER A 101 1.62 0.69 -9.19
CA SER A 101 1.56 -0.78 -9.16
C SER A 101 2.77 -1.42 -8.48
N GLU A 102 3.94 -0.85 -8.65
CA GLU A 102 5.18 -1.35 -8.07
C GLU A 102 5.33 -0.93 -6.60
N ILE A 103 5.14 0.36 -6.31
CA ILE A 103 5.42 0.90 -4.99
C ILE A 103 4.36 0.51 -3.94
N ILE A 104 3.12 0.17 -4.35
CA ILE A 104 2.06 -0.19 -3.41
C ILE A 104 2.39 -1.42 -2.57
N THR A 105 3.25 -2.29 -3.06
CA THR A 105 3.76 -3.47 -2.34
C THR A 105 4.49 -3.08 -1.06
N LEU A 106 5.19 -1.94 -1.03
CA LEU A 106 5.87 -1.42 0.17
C LEU A 106 4.85 -1.15 1.28
N ALA A 107 3.75 -0.48 0.94
CA ALA A 107 2.67 -0.22 1.89
C ALA A 107 1.95 -1.50 2.31
N GLY A 108 1.71 -2.44 1.38
CA GLY A 108 1.16 -3.75 1.69
C GLY A 108 2.00 -4.52 2.70
N THR A 109 3.32 -4.49 2.54
CA THR A 109 4.26 -5.09 3.49
C THR A 109 4.19 -4.42 4.86
N ALA A 110 4.13 -3.09 4.91
CA ALA A 110 4.00 -2.36 6.18
C ALA A 110 2.71 -2.71 6.92
N ILE A 111 1.57 -2.82 6.21
CA ILE A 111 0.26 -3.22 6.76
C ILE A 111 0.31 -4.66 7.27
N GLU A 112 0.84 -5.58 6.47
CA GLU A 112 0.90 -7.01 6.82
C GLU A 112 1.73 -7.24 8.09
N LEU A 113 2.85 -6.52 8.23
CA LEU A 113 3.72 -6.57 9.39
C LEU A 113 3.23 -5.72 10.57
N GLY A 114 2.14 -4.96 10.41
CA GLY A 114 1.58 -4.09 11.45
C GLY A 114 2.51 -2.95 11.86
N LEU A 115 3.29 -2.41 10.93
CA LEU A 115 4.26 -1.35 11.22
C LEU A 115 3.56 -0.05 11.63
N THR A 116 4.11 0.61 12.63
CA THR A 116 3.76 1.99 12.96
C THR A 116 4.49 2.98 12.04
N ALA A 117 3.98 4.19 11.92
CA ALA A 117 4.64 5.28 11.20
C ALA A 117 6.10 5.47 11.67
N ALA A 118 6.31 5.47 13.00
CA ALA A 118 7.64 5.61 13.58
C ALA A 118 8.59 4.45 13.24
N ALA A 119 8.07 3.22 13.17
CA ALA A 119 8.86 2.05 12.77
C ALA A 119 9.20 2.11 11.28
N TRP A 120 8.23 2.47 10.43
CA TRP A 120 8.44 2.53 8.98
C TRP A 120 9.41 3.65 8.58
N LYS A 121 9.41 4.79 9.28
CA LYS A 121 10.41 5.86 9.09
C LYS A 121 11.86 5.43 9.29
N LYS A 122 12.10 4.38 10.08
CA LYS A 122 13.45 3.84 10.31
C LYS A 122 13.94 2.97 9.15
N VAL A 123 13.06 2.55 8.26
CA VAL A 123 13.44 1.77 7.07
C VAL A 123 14.19 2.71 6.12
N VAL A 124 15.33 2.25 5.64
CA VAL A 124 16.12 3.00 4.65
C VAL A 124 15.56 2.72 3.27
N PHE A 125 15.05 3.77 2.62
CA PHE A 125 14.63 3.71 1.23
C PHE A 125 15.81 4.08 0.33
N PRO A 126 15.97 3.43 -0.84
CA PRO A 126 16.96 3.88 -1.82
C PRO A 126 16.60 5.27 -2.34
N HIS A 127 17.60 6.11 -2.52
CA HIS A 127 17.43 7.48 -3.04
C HIS A 127 18.18 7.68 -4.37
N PRO A 128 17.55 8.29 -5.41
CA PRO A 128 16.17 8.73 -5.46
C PRO A 128 15.23 7.61 -5.96
N THR A 129 14.09 7.43 -5.31
CA THR A 129 13.05 6.50 -5.76
C THR A 129 11.65 7.10 -5.57
N VAL A 130 10.65 6.59 -6.34
CA VAL A 130 9.27 7.00 -6.16
C VAL A 130 8.69 6.48 -4.84
N GLY A 131 9.15 5.31 -4.39
CA GLY A 131 8.69 4.70 -3.13
C GLY A 131 8.98 5.50 -1.87
N GLU A 132 9.97 6.43 -1.91
CA GLU A 132 10.25 7.36 -0.80
C GLU A 132 9.04 8.22 -0.42
N ILE A 133 8.06 8.38 -1.31
CA ILE A 133 6.83 9.13 -1.03
C ILE A 133 6.13 8.65 0.24
N PHE A 134 6.20 7.36 0.56
CA PHE A 134 5.61 6.84 1.79
C PHE A 134 6.36 7.33 3.04
N ARG A 135 7.68 7.46 2.98
CA ARG A 135 8.47 8.02 4.08
C ARG A 135 8.19 9.51 4.25
N GLU A 136 8.07 10.25 3.15
CA GLU A 136 7.76 11.67 3.17
C GLU A 136 6.33 11.95 3.70
N ALA A 137 5.40 10.99 3.51
CA ALA A 137 4.03 11.09 4.00
C ALA A 137 3.89 10.81 5.52
N LEU A 138 4.88 10.28 6.18
CA LEU A 138 4.86 9.91 7.60
C LEU A 138 5.65 10.87 8.45
#